data_17f259abf6c770016efb7b9b022fadde
#
_entry.id   17f259abf6c770016efb7b9b022fadde
#
_cell.length_a   1.000
_cell.length_b   1.000
_cell.length_c   1.000
_cell.angle_alpha   90.00
_cell.angle_beta   90.00
_cell.angle_gamma   90.00
#
_symmetry.space_group_name_H-M   'P 1'
#
loop_
_entity.id
_entity.type
_entity.pdbx_description
1 polymer ?
#
loop_
_entity_poly.entity_id
_entity_poly.type
_entity_poly.pdbx_seq_one_letter_code
_entity_poly.pdbx_strand_id
1 'polypeptide(L)'
;MADRKYSWQKANPAGDPAEIARVQADIDARNPTKPGQYTGKPVPLDQKERRPPEVNDNRIEAIKNKLTSSDSEDLMLEIMGALNNTVEAIPSVGKYYTFVYNAQTAGKQYDQHPLVAVTDIFSWGFRGINFHWQSSRNYTWNELAGQLYMVKSIELDDLLAIPYAKFITK
;
A
#
# COMPACT_ATOMS: atom_id res chain seq x y z
N MET A 1 8.58 -38.00 35.52
CA MET A 1 8.18 -36.72 34.90
C MET A 1 6.84 -36.93 34.23
N ALA A 2 5.78 -36.32 34.76
CA ALA A 2 4.40 -36.57 34.30
C ALA A 2 4.08 -35.66 33.13
N ASP A 3 3.74 -36.25 31.98
CA ASP A 3 3.24 -35.57 30.80
C ASP A 3 2.06 -34.67 31.13
N ARG A 4 2.26 -33.37 31.05
CA ARG A 4 1.16 -32.40 31.06
C ARG A 4 0.45 -32.48 29.71
N LYS A 5 -0.49 -33.39 29.59
CA LYS A 5 -1.50 -33.33 28.52
C LYS A 5 -2.29 -32.05 28.67
N TYR A 6 -2.26 -31.21 27.67
CA TYR A 6 -2.96 -29.91 27.63
C TYR A 6 -4.43 -30.09 27.95
N SER A 7 -4.95 -29.30 28.90
CA SER A 7 -6.30 -29.43 29.46
C SER A 7 -7.45 -29.29 28.44
N TRP A 8 -7.17 -28.64 27.27
CA TRP A 8 -8.16 -28.51 26.20
C TRP A 8 -8.49 -29.83 25.49
N GLN A 9 -7.55 -30.80 25.47
CA GLN A 9 -7.80 -32.12 24.90
C GLN A 9 -8.73 -33.00 25.77
N LYS A 10 -8.90 -32.64 27.06
CA LYS A 10 -9.84 -33.31 27.94
C LYS A 10 -11.25 -32.71 27.97
N ALA A 11 -11.38 -31.44 27.50
CA ALA A 11 -12.63 -30.70 27.48
C ALA A 11 -13.46 -30.88 26.20
N ASN A 12 -12.88 -31.49 25.17
CA ASN A 12 -13.56 -31.75 23.90
C ASN A 12 -13.29 -33.20 23.45
N PRO A 13 -13.90 -34.21 24.11
CA PRO A 13 -14.05 -35.51 23.49
C PRO A 13 -14.83 -35.26 22.22
N ALA A 14 -14.38 -35.82 21.08
CA ALA A 14 -14.94 -35.70 19.73
C ALA A 14 -16.46 -35.48 19.87
N GLY A 15 -16.93 -34.26 19.51
CA GLY A 15 -18.22 -33.73 19.95
C GLY A 15 -19.34 -34.71 19.76
N ASP A 16 -20.30 -34.73 20.69
CA ASP A 16 -21.45 -35.61 20.70
C ASP A 16 -22.02 -35.63 19.25
N PRO A 17 -22.12 -36.81 18.60
CA PRO A 17 -22.68 -36.93 17.25
C PRO A 17 -24.04 -36.25 17.09
N ALA A 18 -24.83 -36.18 18.15
CA ALA A 18 -26.11 -35.50 18.17
C ALA A 18 -25.96 -33.96 18.13
N GLU A 19 -24.94 -33.41 18.74
CA GLU A 19 -24.64 -31.97 18.72
C GLU A 19 -24.09 -31.55 17.36
N ILE A 20 -23.20 -32.34 16.78
CA ILE A 20 -22.69 -32.15 15.42
C ILE A 20 -23.83 -32.17 14.40
N ALA A 21 -24.76 -33.11 14.53
CA ALA A 21 -25.90 -33.20 13.62
C ALA A 21 -26.85 -32.00 13.75
N ARG A 22 -27.04 -31.46 14.98
CA ARG A 22 -27.84 -30.24 15.21
C ARG A 22 -27.18 -29.01 14.58
N VAL A 23 -25.88 -28.82 14.79
CA VAL A 23 -25.12 -27.70 14.17
C VAL A 23 -25.14 -27.80 12.67
N GLN A 24 -24.95 -28.99 12.09
CA GLN A 24 -25.01 -29.19 10.64
C GLN A 24 -26.41 -28.87 10.09
N ALA A 25 -27.48 -29.31 10.77
CA ALA A 25 -28.84 -29.00 10.36
C ALA A 25 -29.17 -27.51 10.42
N ASP A 26 -28.60 -26.76 11.39
CA ASP A 26 -28.77 -25.31 11.49
C ASP A 26 -27.98 -24.56 10.35
N ILE A 27 -26.79 -25.06 9.99
CA ILE A 27 -26.02 -24.55 8.86
C ILE A 27 -26.77 -24.79 7.55
N ASP A 28 -27.32 -25.98 7.35
CA ASP A 28 -28.06 -26.36 6.14
C ASP A 28 -29.37 -25.58 6.04
N ALA A 29 -30.04 -25.26 7.15
CA ALA A 29 -31.21 -24.42 7.18
C ALA A 29 -30.94 -22.95 6.85
N ARG A 30 -29.77 -22.43 7.20
CA ARG A 30 -29.34 -21.06 6.89
C ARG A 30 -28.79 -20.93 5.46
N ASN A 31 -28.31 -22.02 4.88
CA ASN A 31 -27.84 -22.11 3.49
C ASN A 31 -28.68 -23.12 2.70
N PRO A 32 -29.81 -22.72 2.13
CA PRO A 32 -30.71 -23.63 1.41
C PRO A 32 -30.18 -24.08 0.05
N THR A 33 -28.94 -23.80 -0.30
CA THR A 33 -28.26 -24.35 -1.49
C THR A 33 -27.82 -25.77 -1.21
N LYS A 34 -28.65 -26.74 -1.66
CA LYS A 34 -28.29 -28.16 -1.63
C LYS A 34 -26.92 -28.38 -2.26
N PRO A 35 -25.96 -29.06 -1.55
CA PRO A 35 -24.70 -29.47 -2.16
C PRO A 35 -25.02 -30.36 -3.35
N GLY A 36 -24.66 -29.97 -4.56
CA GLY A 36 -24.73 -30.82 -5.76
C GLY A 36 -25.65 -30.34 -6.89
N GLN A 37 -26.39 -29.26 -6.76
CA GLN A 37 -27.07 -28.65 -7.89
C GLN A 37 -26.43 -27.32 -8.32
N TYR A 38 -25.22 -27.40 -8.86
CA TYR A 38 -24.72 -26.39 -9.78
C TYR A 38 -25.47 -26.58 -11.11
N THR A 39 -26.71 -26.07 -11.20
CA THR A 39 -27.46 -25.96 -12.44
C THR A 39 -27.13 -24.66 -13.16
N GLY A 40 -26.02 -24.03 -12.82
CA GLY A 40 -25.48 -22.90 -13.54
C GLY A 40 -24.96 -23.40 -14.89
N LYS A 41 -25.63 -23.03 -15.98
CA LYS A 41 -25.00 -23.06 -17.30
C LYS A 41 -23.63 -22.41 -17.16
N PRO A 42 -22.55 -22.96 -17.75
CA PRO A 42 -21.25 -22.30 -17.76
C PRO A 42 -21.47 -20.88 -18.25
N VAL A 43 -21.19 -19.90 -17.41
CA VAL A 43 -21.23 -18.48 -17.83
C VAL A 43 -20.15 -18.37 -18.91
N PRO A 44 -20.50 -17.98 -20.15
CA PRO A 44 -19.52 -17.80 -21.20
C PRO A 44 -18.39 -16.90 -20.70
N LEU A 45 -17.14 -17.26 -20.97
CA LEU A 45 -15.94 -16.52 -20.52
C LEU A 45 -15.88 -15.06 -21.07
N ASP A 46 -16.70 -14.75 -22.03
CA ASP A 46 -16.84 -13.43 -22.64
C ASP A 46 -17.76 -12.47 -21.85
N GLN A 47 -18.51 -12.96 -20.86
CA GLN A 47 -19.06 -12.12 -19.80
C GLN A 47 -18.05 -11.99 -18.64
N LYS A 48 -16.79 -11.75 -18.95
CA LYS A 48 -15.95 -10.97 -18.04
C LYS A 48 -16.79 -9.76 -17.68
N GLU A 49 -17.16 -9.69 -16.40
CA GLU A 49 -17.68 -8.45 -15.82
C GLU A 49 -16.86 -7.34 -16.46
N ARG A 50 -17.51 -6.49 -17.24
CA ARG A 50 -16.87 -5.27 -17.74
C ARG A 50 -16.51 -4.53 -16.46
N ARG A 51 -15.26 -4.70 -16.05
CA ARG A 51 -14.70 -3.76 -15.05
C ARG A 51 -15.11 -2.40 -15.58
N PRO A 52 -15.77 -1.56 -14.76
CA PRO A 52 -16.03 -0.20 -15.20
C PRO A 52 -14.72 0.28 -15.80
N PRO A 53 -14.74 0.95 -16.98
CA PRO A 53 -13.50 1.40 -17.62
C PRO A 53 -12.64 1.97 -16.51
N GLU A 54 -11.44 1.42 -16.33
CA GLU A 54 -10.51 1.97 -15.34
C GLU A 54 -10.42 3.43 -15.73
N VAL A 55 -11.09 4.26 -14.95
CA VAL A 55 -10.92 5.71 -15.05
C VAL A 55 -9.41 5.84 -14.91
N ASN A 56 -8.76 6.38 -15.93
CA ASN A 56 -7.33 6.61 -15.90
C ASN A 56 -7.06 7.60 -14.77
N ASP A 57 -6.92 7.07 -13.56
CA ASP A 57 -6.82 7.79 -12.31
C ASP A 57 -5.36 8.15 -12.03
N ASN A 58 -4.61 8.35 -13.13
CA ASN A 58 -3.23 8.82 -13.11
C ASN A 58 -3.23 10.35 -13.01
N ARG A 59 -3.11 10.83 -11.79
CA ARG A 59 -3.11 12.27 -11.47
C ARG A 59 -1.87 12.99 -11.99
N ILE A 60 -0.77 12.27 -12.16
CA ILE A 60 0.54 12.81 -12.54
C ILE A 60 0.65 13.01 -14.06
N GLU A 61 -0.03 12.20 -14.86
CA GLU A 61 -0.03 12.34 -16.32
C GLU A 61 -0.48 13.76 -16.77
N ALA A 62 -1.51 14.28 -16.10
CA ALA A 62 -2.03 15.62 -16.39
C ALA A 62 -1.01 16.72 -16.06
N ILE A 63 -0.22 16.55 -15.00
CA ILE A 63 0.86 17.47 -14.62
C ILE A 63 1.99 17.40 -15.63
N LYS A 64 2.50 16.19 -15.90
CA LYS A 64 3.58 15.95 -16.86
C LYS A 64 3.35 16.65 -18.21
N ASN A 65 2.09 16.64 -18.69
CA ASN A 65 1.72 17.28 -19.94
C ASN A 65 1.58 18.82 -19.87
N LYS A 66 1.55 19.39 -18.67
CA LYS A 66 1.36 20.83 -18.42
C LYS A 66 2.59 21.54 -17.85
N LEU A 67 3.67 20.82 -17.60
CA LEU A 67 4.86 21.39 -16.96
C LEU A 67 5.37 22.61 -17.70
N THR A 68 5.33 23.76 -17.05
CA THR A 68 5.85 25.05 -17.53
C THR A 68 7.12 25.46 -16.80
N SER A 69 7.35 24.94 -15.59
CA SER A 69 8.53 25.24 -14.77
C SER A 69 9.58 24.13 -14.89
N SER A 70 10.84 24.50 -14.80
CA SER A 70 12.00 23.61 -14.65
C SER A 70 12.57 23.61 -13.23
N ASP A 71 11.99 24.44 -12.33
CA ASP A 71 12.39 24.49 -10.94
C ASP A 71 11.82 23.30 -10.15
N SER A 72 12.68 22.59 -9.43
CA SER A 72 12.28 21.38 -8.73
C SER A 72 11.33 21.65 -7.55
N GLU A 73 11.35 22.84 -6.96
CA GLU A 73 10.42 23.20 -5.87
C GLU A 73 9.03 23.50 -6.41
N ASP A 74 8.93 24.22 -7.52
CA ASP A 74 7.66 24.46 -8.21
C ASP A 74 7.03 23.14 -8.66
N LEU A 75 7.84 22.26 -9.28
CA LEU A 75 7.40 20.94 -9.70
C LEU A 75 6.90 20.10 -8.53
N MET A 76 7.62 20.13 -7.39
CA MET A 76 7.19 19.42 -6.20
C MET A 76 5.87 19.96 -5.64
N LEU A 77 5.65 21.29 -5.66
CA LEU A 77 4.39 21.90 -5.24
C LEU A 77 3.23 21.47 -6.12
N GLU A 78 3.40 21.39 -7.43
CA GLU A 78 2.38 20.89 -8.36
C GLU A 78 2.05 19.42 -8.08
N ILE A 79 3.08 18.58 -7.87
CA ILE A 79 2.92 17.17 -7.52
C ILE A 79 2.16 17.01 -6.21
N MET A 80 2.56 17.76 -5.16
CA MET A 80 1.87 17.74 -3.86
C MET A 80 0.40 18.17 -4.00
N GLY A 81 0.11 19.15 -4.82
CA GLY A 81 -1.26 19.59 -5.13
C GLY A 81 -2.10 18.47 -5.75
N ALA A 82 -1.56 17.74 -6.71
CA ALA A 82 -2.25 16.62 -7.36
C ALA A 82 -2.45 15.42 -6.42
N LEU A 83 -1.48 15.17 -5.54
CA LEU A 83 -1.50 14.03 -4.60
C LEU A 83 -2.20 14.35 -3.28
N ASN A 84 -2.71 15.57 -3.10
CA ASN A 84 -3.26 16.05 -1.82
C ASN A 84 -4.40 15.18 -1.25
N ASN A 85 -5.13 14.46 -2.09
CA ASN A 85 -6.21 13.56 -1.65
C ASN A 85 -5.72 12.24 -1.04
N THR A 86 -4.42 11.97 -1.08
CA THR A 86 -3.81 10.71 -0.61
C THR A 86 -2.64 10.97 0.34
N VAL A 87 -2.87 11.84 1.29
CA VAL A 87 -1.88 12.24 2.31
C VAL A 87 -1.96 11.30 3.50
N GLU A 88 -0.82 10.83 3.97
CA GLU A 88 -0.69 9.99 5.16
C GLU A 88 0.34 10.59 6.12
N ALA A 89 0.07 10.53 7.44
CA ALA A 89 1.03 10.95 8.47
C ALA A 89 2.07 9.86 8.75
N ILE A 90 1.68 8.59 8.61
CA ILE A 90 2.53 7.41 8.77
C ILE A 90 2.38 6.56 7.51
N PRO A 91 3.47 6.19 6.85
CA PRO A 91 3.38 5.43 5.62
C PRO A 91 2.97 3.97 5.87
N SER A 92 2.53 3.29 4.84
CA SER A 92 2.26 1.85 4.86
C SER A 92 3.36 1.08 4.12
N VAL A 93 3.80 -0.05 4.66
CA VAL A 93 4.78 -0.93 3.99
C VAL A 93 4.24 -1.43 2.66
N GLY A 94 5.08 -1.44 1.63
CA GLY A 94 4.74 -1.88 0.28
C GLY A 94 4.07 -0.81 -0.59
N LYS A 95 3.89 0.42 -0.07
CA LYS A 95 3.38 1.55 -0.84
C LYS A 95 4.49 2.54 -1.21
N TYR A 96 4.17 3.45 -2.12
CA TYR A 96 5.08 4.45 -2.64
C TYR A 96 4.68 5.83 -2.15
N TYR A 97 5.68 6.64 -1.80
CA TYR A 97 5.47 8.00 -1.28
C TYR A 97 6.49 8.97 -1.84
N THR A 98 6.04 10.20 -2.03
CA THR A 98 6.92 11.36 -2.20
C THR A 98 6.65 12.35 -1.07
N PHE A 99 7.67 13.09 -0.66
CA PHE A 99 7.62 14.01 0.49
C PHE A 99 8.79 14.97 0.46
N VAL A 100 8.76 15.97 1.31
CA VAL A 100 9.89 16.87 1.53
C VAL A 100 10.72 16.37 2.71
N TYR A 101 12.00 16.15 2.47
CA TYR A 101 12.95 15.61 3.44
C TYR A 101 14.11 16.57 3.67
N ASN A 102 14.41 16.90 4.92
CA ASN A 102 15.50 17.80 5.32
C ASN A 102 16.46 17.07 6.25
N ALA A 103 17.47 16.40 5.67
CA ALA A 103 18.46 15.64 6.44
C ALA A 103 19.20 16.54 7.44
N GLN A 104 19.34 16.08 8.68
CA GLN A 104 20.07 16.81 9.74
C GLN A 104 21.56 16.41 9.80
N THR A 105 21.95 15.29 9.18
CA THR A 105 23.32 14.80 9.19
C THR A 105 24.22 15.67 8.30
N ALA A 106 25.23 16.29 8.90
CA ALA A 106 26.20 17.11 8.18
C ALA A 106 27.04 16.28 7.19
N GLY A 107 27.44 16.90 6.08
CA GLY A 107 28.28 16.27 5.06
C GLY A 107 27.62 15.15 4.25
N LYS A 108 26.31 14.95 4.40
CA LYS A 108 25.54 13.94 3.70
C LYS A 108 24.89 14.54 2.44
N GLN A 109 25.08 13.90 1.30
CA GLN A 109 24.30 14.16 0.12
C GLN A 109 22.94 13.45 0.21
N TYR A 110 21.86 14.16 -0.04
CA TYR A 110 20.52 13.61 0.06
C TYR A 110 19.57 14.19 -1.00
N ASP A 111 18.49 13.48 -1.23
CA ASP A 111 17.39 13.89 -2.09
C ASP A 111 16.33 14.58 -1.21
N GLN A 112 16.11 15.88 -1.43
CA GLN A 112 15.13 16.66 -0.66
C GLN A 112 13.69 16.28 -1.03
N HIS A 113 13.45 15.83 -2.25
CA HIS A 113 12.15 15.40 -2.75
C HIS A 113 12.20 13.93 -3.18
N PRO A 114 12.35 12.99 -2.23
CA PRO A 114 12.53 11.58 -2.55
C PRO A 114 11.23 10.92 -3.03
N LEU A 115 11.37 9.98 -3.95
CA LEU A 115 10.33 8.99 -4.28
C LEU A 115 10.76 7.64 -3.68
N VAL A 116 9.95 7.09 -2.77
CA VAL A 116 10.35 5.96 -1.93
C VAL A 116 9.31 4.86 -1.92
N ALA A 117 9.75 3.61 -2.14
CA ALA A 117 8.99 2.42 -1.78
C ALA A 117 9.29 2.06 -0.33
N VAL A 118 8.30 2.10 0.55
CA VAL A 118 8.49 1.82 1.98
C VAL A 118 8.62 0.32 2.21
N THR A 119 9.71 -0.08 2.89
CA THR A 119 9.98 -1.50 3.21
C THR A 119 9.72 -1.82 4.67
N ASP A 120 10.03 -0.90 5.58
CA ASP A 120 9.92 -1.12 7.02
C ASP A 120 9.52 0.16 7.75
N ILE A 121 8.82 0.02 8.89
CA ILE A 121 8.43 1.12 9.77
C ILE A 121 8.98 0.88 11.16
N PHE A 122 9.52 1.92 11.78
CA PHE A 122 10.15 1.90 13.10
C PHE A 122 9.62 3.05 13.97
N SER A 123 9.87 2.99 15.26
CA SER A 123 9.50 4.07 16.18
C SER A 123 10.20 5.41 15.87
N TRP A 124 11.40 5.37 15.30
CA TRP A 124 12.21 6.54 14.95
C TRP A 124 11.93 7.07 13.52
N GLY A 125 11.28 6.29 12.64
CA GLY A 125 11.07 6.63 11.24
C GLY A 125 10.71 5.42 10.40
N PHE A 126 11.11 5.43 9.13
CA PHE A 126 10.91 4.30 8.23
C PHE A 126 12.13 4.08 7.32
N ARG A 127 12.19 2.90 6.73
CA ARG A 127 13.14 2.54 5.69
C ARG A 127 12.42 2.36 4.38
N GLY A 128 13.07 2.72 3.28
CA GLY A 128 12.54 2.48 1.97
C GLY A 128 13.62 2.53 0.89
N ILE A 129 13.25 2.08 -0.30
CA ILE A 129 14.08 2.16 -1.50
C ILE A 129 13.80 3.49 -2.18
N ASN A 130 14.81 4.36 -2.24
CA ASN A 130 14.72 5.62 -2.97
C ASN A 130 14.95 5.34 -4.46
N PHE A 131 13.98 5.69 -5.30
CA PHE A 131 14.04 5.44 -6.74
C PHE A 131 15.06 6.32 -7.46
N HIS A 132 15.30 7.55 -7.00
CA HIS A 132 16.28 8.46 -7.60
C HIS A 132 17.72 8.00 -7.33
N TRP A 133 17.97 7.40 -6.15
CA TRP A 133 19.28 6.88 -5.78
C TRP A 133 19.44 5.37 -6.03
N GLN A 134 18.35 4.68 -6.32
CA GLN A 134 18.30 3.21 -6.46
C GLN A 134 18.93 2.47 -5.25
N SER A 135 18.71 3.00 -4.07
CA SER A 135 19.30 2.49 -2.85
C SER A 135 18.36 2.58 -1.66
N SER A 136 18.54 1.68 -0.70
CA SER A 136 17.81 1.71 0.57
C SER A 136 18.28 2.87 1.43
N ARG A 137 17.33 3.62 2.02
CA ARG A 137 17.60 4.74 2.92
C ARG A 137 16.68 4.71 4.12
N ASN A 138 17.17 5.30 5.22
CA ASN A 138 16.39 5.56 6.42
C ASN A 138 15.93 7.01 6.41
N TYR A 139 14.67 7.21 6.82
CA TYR A 139 14.03 8.52 6.92
C TYR A 139 13.48 8.64 8.34
N THR A 140 13.94 9.62 9.11
CA THR A 140 13.48 9.84 10.48
C THR A 140 12.27 10.79 10.52
N TRP A 141 11.37 10.61 11.49
CA TRP A 141 10.19 11.47 11.62
C TRP A 141 10.54 12.95 11.77
N ASN A 142 11.67 13.25 12.44
CA ASN A 142 12.11 14.62 12.70
C ASN A 142 12.68 15.33 11.44
N GLU A 143 13.03 14.58 10.41
CA GLU A 143 13.61 15.11 9.18
C GLU A 143 12.57 15.27 8.06
N LEU A 144 11.34 14.82 8.29
CA LEU A 144 10.23 15.08 7.37
C LEU A 144 9.75 16.52 7.53
N ALA A 145 9.74 17.26 6.45
CA ALA A 145 9.25 18.65 6.42
C ALA A 145 7.80 18.70 5.90
N GLY A 146 6.91 17.89 6.49
CA GLY A 146 5.51 17.87 6.09
C GLY A 146 4.91 16.47 6.08
N GLN A 147 3.96 16.27 5.19
CA GLN A 147 3.20 15.04 5.05
C GLN A 147 3.78 14.12 3.98
N LEU A 148 3.37 12.85 4.00
CA LEU A 148 3.72 11.85 3.02
C LEU A 148 2.60 11.75 1.98
N TYR A 149 2.94 11.94 0.71
CA TYR A 149 1.99 11.90 -0.40
C TYR A 149 2.07 10.54 -1.06
N MET A 150 1.01 9.75 -0.92
CA MET A 150 0.96 8.40 -1.49
C MET A 150 0.85 8.47 -3.01
N VAL A 151 1.72 7.72 -3.68
CA VAL A 151 1.80 7.58 -5.14
C VAL A 151 1.24 6.21 -5.52
N LYS A 152 0.38 6.15 -6.53
CA LYS A 152 -0.10 4.88 -7.07
C LYS A 152 0.95 4.25 -7.98
N SER A 153 0.95 2.92 -8.11
CA SER A 153 1.89 2.22 -8.99
C SER A 153 1.81 2.67 -10.46
N ILE A 154 0.63 3.04 -10.93
CA ILE A 154 0.40 3.56 -12.29
C ILE A 154 0.99 4.96 -12.52
N GLU A 155 1.30 5.70 -11.45
CA GLU A 155 1.84 7.06 -11.47
C GLU A 155 3.37 7.11 -11.41
N LEU A 156 4.02 5.98 -11.09
CA LEU A 156 5.47 5.93 -10.83
C LEU A 156 6.30 6.35 -12.04
N ASP A 157 6.01 5.81 -13.21
CA ASP A 157 6.78 6.09 -14.42
C ASP A 157 6.65 7.55 -14.84
N ASP A 158 5.45 8.11 -14.72
CA ASP A 158 5.22 9.52 -15.03
C ASP A 158 5.90 10.43 -14.01
N LEU A 159 5.86 10.07 -12.73
CA LEU A 159 6.52 10.84 -11.68
C LEU A 159 8.05 10.81 -11.83
N LEU A 160 8.63 9.65 -12.18
CA LEU A 160 10.05 9.51 -12.46
C LEU A 160 10.51 10.30 -13.71
N ALA A 161 9.61 10.53 -14.66
CA ALA A 161 9.89 11.33 -15.85
C ALA A 161 9.93 12.84 -15.57
N ILE A 162 9.39 13.30 -14.42
CA ILE A 162 9.41 14.71 -14.00
C ILE A 162 10.71 14.98 -13.23
N PRO A 163 11.51 16.00 -13.60
CA PRO A 163 12.80 16.28 -12.93
C PRO A 163 12.61 17.09 -11.63
N TYR A 164 11.77 16.62 -10.73
CA TYR A 164 11.47 17.29 -9.46
C TYR A 164 12.41 16.91 -8.31
N ALA A 165 13.18 15.84 -8.45
CA ALA A 165 14.17 15.46 -7.45
C ALA A 165 15.20 16.55 -7.25
N LYS A 166 15.45 16.96 -6.00
CA LYS A 166 16.42 17.99 -5.63
C LYS A 166 17.51 17.39 -4.76
N PHE A 167 18.72 17.31 -5.30
CA PHE A 167 19.88 16.76 -4.60
C PHE A 167 20.66 17.87 -3.89
N ILE A 168 20.86 17.72 -2.59
CA ILE A 168 21.53 18.70 -1.74
C ILE A 168 22.64 18.01 -0.94
N THR A 169 23.71 18.77 -0.69
CA THR A 169 24.76 18.41 0.29
C THR A 169 24.62 19.33 1.49
N LYS A 170 24.58 18.75 2.69
CA LYS A 170 24.43 19.51 3.92
C LYS A 170 25.74 19.52 4.71
#